data_dde4dd85c20351ad56a89001c7ad8a5d
#
_entry.id   dde4dd85c20351ad56a89001c7ad8a5d
#
_cell.length_a   1.000
_cell.length_b   1.000
_cell.length_c   1.000
_cell.angle_alpha   90.00
_cell.angle_beta   90.00
_cell.angle_gamma   90.00
#
_symmetry.space_group_name_H-M   'P 1'
#
loop_
_entity.id
_entity.type
_entity.pdbx_description
1 polymer ?
#
loop_
_entity_poly.entity_id
_entity_poly.type
_entity_poly.pdbx_seq_one_letter_code
_entity_poly.pdbx_strand_id
1 'polypeptide(L)'
;FGLKGTVDIEWKILPDLTFTSLFSFSKSNTTDVDVATEDSYFVRARQKDMQDNTTFEPVWHDGGYRQSKGTNNSSITFRNQISYMPVINEDHRFDVMVGQEIRTSKYEEEKTQIYGYAHDRGHQQILQLDLMAKLGVPYWTESMNETAAVSWFGVAGYTYKNRYTVSFNARTDGSNRFGLKTNDLFQPLWSVGFNYQVKEENFLKDVQWLTYLTLKGSYGSQGNVA
;
A
#
# COMPACT_ATOMS: atom_id res chain seq x y z
N PHE A 1 9.84 13.78 7.87
CA PHE A 1 8.63 14.36 8.48
C PHE A 1 7.40 13.61 7.99
N GLY A 2 6.50 13.26 8.90
CA GLY A 2 5.23 12.60 8.58
C GLY A 2 4.07 13.19 9.36
N LEU A 3 2.92 13.36 8.70
CA LEU A 3 1.65 13.78 9.27
C LEU A 3 0.58 12.76 8.85
N LYS A 4 -0.21 12.30 9.82
CA LYS A 4 -1.38 11.45 9.58
C LYS A 4 -2.53 11.94 10.43
N GLY A 5 -3.70 12.10 9.81
CA GLY A 5 -4.95 12.41 10.48
C GLY A 5 -6.02 11.41 10.06
N THR A 6 -6.87 11.02 11.00
CA THR A 6 -8.02 10.15 10.73
C THR A 6 -9.20 10.67 11.53
N VAL A 7 -10.34 10.77 10.86
CA VAL A 7 -11.63 11.09 11.47
C VAL A 7 -12.55 9.94 11.16
N ASP A 8 -13.16 9.39 12.21
CA ASP A 8 -14.13 8.30 12.13
C ASP A 8 -15.44 8.79 12.76
N ILE A 9 -16.52 8.66 12.01
CA ILE A 9 -17.87 9.06 12.43
C ILE A 9 -18.73 7.81 12.40
N GLU A 10 -19.23 7.42 13.55
CA GLU A 10 -20.21 6.35 13.73
C GLU A 10 -21.57 6.95 14.07
N TRP A 11 -22.57 6.62 13.27
CA TRP A 11 -23.95 7.03 13.50
C TRP A 11 -24.86 5.82 13.59
N LYS A 12 -25.40 5.58 14.79
CA LYS A 12 -26.43 4.57 15.02
C LYS A 12 -27.79 5.12 14.60
N ILE A 13 -28.20 4.75 13.36
CA ILE A 13 -29.48 5.18 12.78
C ILE A 13 -30.65 4.46 13.48
N LEU A 14 -30.49 3.15 13.73
CA LEU A 14 -31.38 2.28 14.49
C LEU A 14 -30.54 1.41 15.42
N PRO A 15 -31.14 0.72 16.40
CA PRO A 15 -30.40 -0.20 17.28
C PRO A 15 -29.53 -1.21 16.52
N ASP A 16 -29.99 -1.66 15.37
CA ASP A 16 -29.35 -2.70 14.56
C ASP A 16 -28.73 -2.15 13.29
N LEU A 17 -28.82 -0.84 13.01
CA LEU A 17 -28.36 -0.20 11.79
C LEU A 17 -27.37 0.91 12.11
N THR A 18 -26.14 0.72 11.71
CA THR A 18 -25.04 1.67 11.92
C THR A 18 -24.45 2.11 10.60
N PHE A 19 -24.28 3.43 10.44
CA PHE A 19 -23.50 4.03 9.36
C PHE A 19 -22.16 4.47 9.91
N THR A 20 -21.08 4.12 9.23
CA THR A 20 -19.72 4.56 9.57
C THR A 20 -19.10 5.27 8.39
N SER A 21 -18.51 6.43 8.62
CA SER A 21 -17.75 7.20 7.64
C SER A 21 -16.36 7.47 8.16
N LEU A 22 -15.35 7.06 7.42
CA LEU A 22 -13.94 7.25 7.74
C LEU A 22 -13.28 8.14 6.70
N PHE A 23 -12.64 9.20 7.16
CA PHE A 23 -11.73 10.02 6.37
C PHE A 23 -10.33 9.92 6.95
N SER A 24 -9.36 9.55 6.13
CA SER A 24 -7.95 9.49 6.51
C SER A 24 -7.10 10.23 5.51
N PHE A 25 -6.17 11.01 6.01
CA PHE A 25 -5.16 11.72 5.25
C PHE A 25 -3.79 11.39 5.81
N SER A 26 -2.82 11.15 4.94
CA SER A 26 -1.41 11.05 5.34
C SER A 26 -0.52 11.78 4.35
N LYS A 27 0.54 12.40 4.87
CA LYS A 27 1.61 13.00 4.10
C LYS A 27 2.94 12.71 4.77
N SER A 28 3.93 12.26 4.01
CA SER A 28 5.29 12.06 4.51
C SER A 28 6.30 12.60 3.50
N ASN A 29 7.32 13.26 4.02
CA ASN A 29 8.43 13.76 3.25
C ASN A 29 9.70 13.15 3.85
N THR A 30 10.52 12.54 3.00
CA THR A 30 11.80 11.96 3.36
C THR A 30 12.86 12.54 2.46
N THR A 31 14.02 12.86 3.01
CA THR A 31 15.18 13.28 2.24
C THR A 31 16.35 12.39 2.65
N ASP A 32 16.87 11.65 1.70
CA ASP A 32 18.05 10.83 1.85
C ASP A 32 19.21 11.54 1.16
N VAL A 33 20.36 11.60 1.83
CA VAL A 33 21.57 12.23 1.29
C VAL A 33 22.73 11.27 1.43
N ASP A 34 23.25 10.84 0.29
CA ASP A 34 24.44 10.03 0.20
C ASP A 34 25.63 10.92 -0.21
N VAL A 35 26.71 10.82 0.56
CA VAL A 35 27.95 11.53 0.26
C VAL A 35 29.12 10.55 0.25
N ALA A 36 29.88 10.56 -0.81
CA ALA A 36 31.12 9.83 -0.91
C ALA A 36 32.27 10.81 -1.15
N THR A 37 33.26 10.77 -0.27
CA THR A 37 34.46 11.65 -0.37
C THR A 37 35.35 11.19 -1.54
N GLU A 38 36.20 12.07 -2.01
CA GLU A 38 37.13 11.81 -3.10
C GLU A 38 38.02 10.58 -2.84
N ASP A 39 38.43 10.39 -1.59
CA ASP A 39 39.27 9.24 -1.18
C ASP A 39 38.50 7.94 -0.99
N SER A 40 37.18 7.96 -1.09
CA SER A 40 36.36 6.75 -0.88
C SER A 40 36.60 5.70 -1.98
N TYR A 41 36.48 4.42 -1.61
CA TYR A 41 36.51 3.34 -2.58
C TYR A 41 35.48 3.51 -3.69
N PHE A 42 34.30 3.99 -3.34
CA PHE A 42 33.20 4.22 -4.30
C PHE A 42 33.62 5.19 -5.40
N VAL A 43 34.21 6.34 -5.02
CA VAL A 43 34.64 7.36 -5.97
C VAL A 43 35.79 6.85 -6.83
N ARG A 44 36.80 6.24 -6.22
CA ARG A 44 37.96 5.68 -6.94
C ARG A 44 37.58 4.59 -7.92
N ALA A 45 36.68 3.69 -7.54
CA ALA A 45 36.18 2.65 -8.41
C ALA A 45 35.43 3.26 -9.61
N ARG A 46 34.55 4.24 -9.36
CA ARG A 46 33.79 4.93 -10.40
C ARG A 46 34.68 5.74 -11.35
N GLN A 47 35.68 6.43 -10.81
CA GLN A 47 36.66 7.13 -11.65
C GLN A 47 37.39 6.18 -12.61
N LYS A 48 37.73 5.00 -12.13
CA LYS A 48 38.34 3.95 -12.94
C LYS A 48 37.41 3.42 -14.03
N ASP A 49 36.13 3.24 -13.72
CA ASP A 49 35.12 2.77 -14.69
C ASP A 49 34.74 3.86 -15.70
N MET A 50 34.96 5.13 -15.35
CA MET A 50 34.62 6.31 -16.15
C MET A 50 35.86 6.90 -16.82
N GLN A 51 36.52 6.11 -17.65
CA GLN A 51 37.68 6.57 -18.45
C GLN A 51 37.26 6.93 -19.88
N ASP A 52 37.92 7.88 -20.46
CA ASP A 52 37.79 8.17 -21.89
C ASP A 52 38.36 6.99 -22.70
N ASN A 53 37.56 6.45 -23.61
CA ASN A 53 37.94 5.28 -24.40
C ASN A 53 39.13 5.51 -25.35
N THR A 54 39.52 6.74 -25.55
CA THR A 54 40.63 7.10 -26.47
C THR A 54 41.91 7.46 -25.70
N THR A 55 41.77 8.22 -24.61
CA THR A 55 42.91 8.69 -23.83
C THR A 55 43.21 7.84 -22.62
N PHE A 56 42.26 6.98 -22.19
CA PHE A 56 42.28 6.20 -20.96
C PHE A 56 42.42 7.04 -19.68
N GLU A 57 42.26 8.35 -19.79
CA GLU A 57 42.25 9.24 -18.65
C GLU A 57 40.89 9.24 -17.97
N PRO A 58 40.82 9.37 -16.62
CA PRO A 58 39.55 9.50 -15.93
C PRO A 58 38.83 10.75 -16.42
N VAL A 59 37.57 10.62 -16.80
CA VAL A 59 36.71 11.76 -17.16
C VAL A 59 36.28 12.56 -15.93
N TRP A 60 36.24 11.90 -14.78
CA TRP A 60 36.00 12.52 -13.49
C TRP A 60 37.31 12.63 -12.70
N HIS A 61 37.91 13.84 -12.64
CA HIS A 61 39.21 14.02 -12.08
C HIS A 61 39.21 14.36 -10.59
N ASP A 62 38.34 15.26 -10.16
CA ASP A 62 38.39 15.85 -8.83
C ASP A 62 37.05 15.79 -8.10
N GLY A 63 37.13 15.71 -6.76
CA GLY A 63 36.04 15.79 -5.85
C GLY A 63 35.26 14.46 -5.69
N GLY A 64 34.41 14.47 -4.70
CA GLY A 64 33.60 13.34 -4.35
C GLY A 64 32.26 13.29 -5.10
N TYR A 65 31.35 12.54 -4.56
CA TYR A 65 29.98 12.34 -5.06
C TYR A 65 28.97 12.73 -3.99
N ARG A 66 27.90 13.39 -4.41
CA ARG A 66 26.73 13.63 -3.56
C ARG A 66 25.45 13.33 -4.32
N GLN A 67 24.59 12.52 -3.70
CA GLN A 67 23.23 12.29 -4.15
C GLN A 67 22.25 12.81 -3.09
N SER A 68 21.24 13.53 -3.52
CA SER A 68 20.11 13.91 -2.68
C SER A 68 18.85 13.36 -3.32
N LYS A 69 18.08 12.61 -2.55
CA LYS A 69 16.82 12.00 -2.98
C LYS A 69 15.72 12.50 -2.05
N GLY A 70 14.83 13.32 -2.59
CA GLY A 70 13.61 13.74 -1.91
C GLY A 70 12.45 12.84 -2.30
N THR A 71 11.67 12.39 -1.33
CA THR A 71 10.48 11.58 -1.57
C THR A 71 9.29 12.19 -0.85
N ASN A 72 8.23 12.50 -1.59
CA ASN A 72 6.98 13.00 -1.07
C ASN A 72 5.88 11.98 -1.30
N ASN A 73 5.31 11.47 -0.23
CA ASN A 73 4.15 10.57 -0.28
C ASN A 73 2.93 11.27 0.30
N SER A 74 1.81 11.23 -0.39
CA SER A 74 0.53 11.67 0.12
C SER A 74 -0.55 10.66 -0.19
N SER A 75 -1.48 10.44 0.73
CA SER A 75 -2.63 9.58 0.48
C SER A 75 -3.88 10.12 1.18
N ILE A 76 -5.01 9.92 0.54
CA ILE A 76 -6.34 10.19 1.07
C ILE A 76 -7.15 8.92 0.94
N THR A 77 -7.86 8.57 2.00
CA THR A 77 -8.82 7.47 2.01
C THR A 77 -10.14 7.99 2.54
N PHE A 78 -11.20 7.71 1.81
CA PHE A 78 -12.57 7.99 2.22
C PHE A 78 -13.37 6.70 2.11
N ARG A 79 -13.94 6.23 3.22
CA ARG A 79 -14.71 4.99 3.30
C ARG A 79 -16.05 5.28 3.95
N ASN A 80 -17.12 4.76 3.35
CA ASN A 80 -18.44 4.73 3.93
C ASN A 80 -18.93 3.30 3.97
N GLN A 81 -19.60 2.94 5.05
CA GLN A 81 -20.20 1.61 5.21
C GLN A 81 -21.50 1.68 6.02
N ILE A 82 -22.41 0.80 5.70
CA ILE A 82 -23.64 0.56 6.43
C ILE A 82 -23.58 -0.88 6.93
N SER A 83 -23.80 -1.07 8.23
CA SER A 83 -23.85 -2.36 8.90
C SER A 83 -25.25 -2.56 9.48
N TYR A 84 -25.84 -3.68 9.18
CA TYR A 84 -27.15 -4.08 9.67
C TYR A 84 -27.06 -5.44 10.35
N MET A 85 -27.30 -5.48 11.66
CA MET A 85 -27.17 -6.67 12.51
C MET A 85 -28.44 -6.89 13.33
N PRO A 86 -29.56 -7.29 12.69
CA PRO A 86 -30.81 -7.47 13.40
C PRO A 86 -30.76 -8.71 14.30
N VAL A 87 -31.26 -8.54 15.51
CA VAL A 87 -31.55 -9.64 16.41
C VAL A 87 -32.99 -10.11 16.17
N ILE A 88 -33.18 -11.18 15.40
CA ILE A 88 -34.49 -11.72 15.10
C ILE A 88 -34.99 -12.57 16.28
N ASN A 89 -34.15 -13.45 16.78
CA ASN A 89 -34.37 -14.26 17.99
C ASN A 89 -33.03 -14.88 18.46
N GLU A 90 -33.06 -15.68 19.52
CA GLU A 90 -31.87 -16.33 20.08
C GLU A 90 -31.20 -17.32 19.12
N ASP A 91 -31.95 -17.88 18.21
CA ASP A 91 -31.50 -18.93 17.26
C ASP A 91 -30.98 -18.35 15.94
N HIS A 92 -31.42 -17.16 15.53
CA HIS A 92 -31.15 -16.59 14.21
C HIS A 92 -30.43 -15.24 14.31
N ARG A 93 -29.23 -15.18 13.82
CA ARG A 93 -28.43 -13.96 13.74
C ARG A 93 -28.03 -13.67 12.31
N PHE A 94 -28.25 -12.46 11.88
CA PHE A 94 -27.81 -11.94 10.59
C PHE A 94 -26.81 -10.80 10.81
N ASP A 95 -25.79 -10.74 9.97
CA ASP A 95 -24.87 -9.63 9.87
C ASP A 95 -24.67 -9.28 8.39
N VAL A 96 -25.01 -8.07 8.01
CA VAL A 96 -24.86 -7.57 6.65
C VAL A 96 -24.13 -6.25 6.70
N MET A 97 -23.10 -6.11 5.88
CA MET A 97 -22.37 -4.87 5.71
C MET A 97 -22.15 -4.60 4.23
N VAL A 98 -22.37 -3.36 3.81
CA VAL A 98 -22.07 -2.88 2.46
C VAL A 98 -21.29 -1.57 2.59
N GLY A 99 -20.25 -1.43 1.81
CA GLY A 99 -19.43 -0.24 1.85
C GLY A 99 -18.80 0.14 0.53
N GLN A 100 -18.31 1.37 0.51
CA GLN A 100 -17.55 1.98 -0.57
C GLN A 100 -16.26 2.58 0.01
N GLU A 101 -15.16 2.44 -0.70
CA GLU A 101 -13.89 3.09 -0.38
C GLU A 101 -13.34 3.79 -1.63
N ILE A 102 -12.91 5.02 -1.45
CA ILE A 102 -12.13 5.78 -2.44
C ILE A 102 -10.75 6.00 -1.81
N ARG A 103 -9.71 5.65 -2.55
CA ARG A 103 -8.33 5.86 -2.14
C ARG A 103 -7.55 6.52 -3.24
N THR A 104 -6.84 7.58 -2.90
CA THR A 104 -5.85 8.20 -3.77
C THR A 104 -4.50 8.18 -3.08
N SER A 105 -3.45 7.93 -3.84
CA SER A 105 -2.09 8.06 -3.35
C SER A 105 -1.20 8.65 -4.43
N LYS A 106 -0.35 9.60 -4.02
CA LYS A 106 0.61 10.26 -4.89
C LYS A 106 2.00 10.05 -4.30
N TYR A 107 2.89 9.55 -5.14
CA TYR A 107 4.30 9.38 -4.87
C TYR A 107 5.07 10.28 -5.81
N GLU A 108 5.89 11.17 -5.25
CA GLU A 108 6.80 12.04 -5.98
C GLU A 108 8.22 11.78 -5.48
N GLU A 109 9.13 11.59 -6.41
CA GLU A 109 10.55 11.42 -6.14
C GLU A 109 11.33 12.40 -6.96
N GLU A 110 12.19 13.16 -6.29
CA GLU A 110 13.14 14.07 -6.89
C GLU A 110 14.56 13.63 -6.49
N LYS A 111 15.42 13.45 -7.47
CA LYS A 111 16.79 13.01 -7.26
C LYS A 111 17.76 13.96 -7.95
N THR A 112 18.72 14.45 -7.19
CA THR A 112 19.82 15.25 -7.67
C THR A 112 21.13 14.50 -7.47
N GLN A 113 21.98 14.45 -8.48
CA GLN A 113 23.30 13.81 -8.44
C GLN A 113 24.38 14.81 -8.81
N ILE A 114 25.44 14.86 -8.02
CA ILE A 114 26.55 15.79 -8.18
C ILE A 114 27.84 15.00 -8.17
N TYR A 115 28.63 15.15 -9.22
CA TYR A 115 29.97 14.65 -9.35
C TYR A 115 30.93 15.85 -9.18
N GLY A 116 32.04 15.67 -8.47
CA GLY A 116 32.96 16.76 -8.13
C GLY A 116 32.55 17.52 -6.86
N TYR A 117 31.89 16.85 -5.93
CA TYR A 117 31.46 17.43 -4.65
C TYR A 117 32.64 17.53 -3.67
N ALA A 118 32.99 18.76 -3.26
CA ALA A 118 34.06 19.02 -2.30
C ALA A 118 33.48 19.27 -0.90
N HIS A 119 33.43 18.22 -0.09
CA HIS A 119 32.84 18.26 1.26
C HIS A 119 33.71 19.03 2.27
N ASP A 120 35.02 19.06 2.06
CA ASP A 120 36.06 19.69 2.90
C ASP A 120 36.28 21.18 2.63
N ARG A 121 35.78 21.67 1.51
CA ARG A 121 35.96 23.07 1.05
C ARG A 121 34.66 23.87 1.17
N GLY A 122 33.98 23.77 2.32
CA GLY A 122 32.74 24.50 2.56
C GLY A 122 31.55 23.97 1.74
N HIS A 123 31.54 22.69 1.42
CA HIS A 123 30.52 22.03 0.60
C HIS A 123 30.36 22.63 -0.80
N GLN A 124 31.47 23.17 -1.35
CA GLN A 124 31.48 23.68 -2.71
C GLN A 124 31.31 22.51 -3.70
N GLN A 125 30.68 22.81 -4.82
CA GLN A 125 30.50 21.88 -5.92
C GLN A 125 30.96 22.58 -7.22
N ILE A 126 31.80 21.90 -7.98
CA ILE A 126 32.05 22.25 -9.36
C ILE A 126 31.14 21.35 -10.20
N LEU A 127 30.06 21.93 -10.71
CA LEU A 127 29.10 21.19 -11.48
C LEU A 127 29.72 20.77 -12.83
N GLN A 128 30.03 19.50 -12.96
CA GLN A 128 30.65 18.93 -14.17
C GLN A 128 29.56 18.46 -15.16
N LEU A 129 28.81 19.39 -15.74
CA LEU A 129 27.71 19.09 -16.67
C LEU A 129 28.19 18.34 -17.91
N ASP A 130 29.36 18.68 -18.43
CA ASP A 130 29.93 18.02 -19.61
C ASP A 130 30.27 16.56 -19.31
N LEU A 131 30.77 16.26 -18.13
CA LEU A 131 31.01 14.93 -17.64
C LEU A 131 29.69 14.14 -17.53
N MET A 132 28.70 14.74 -16.92
CA MET A 132 27.41 14.10 -16.72
C MET A 132 26.71 13.79 -18.06
N ALA A 133 26.80 14.71 -19.02
CA ALA A 133 26.32 14.52 -20.38
C ALA A 133 27.03 13.35 -21.09
N LYS A 134 28.35 13.26 -20.99
CA LYS A 134 29.15 12.15 -21.56
C LYS A 134 28.79 10.80 -20.94
N LEU A 135 28.50 10.78 -19.66
CA LEU A 135 28.11 9.57 -18.93
C LEU A 135 26.63 9.18 -19.12
N GLY A 136 25.84 10.04 -19.77
CA GLY A 136 24.39 9.83 -19.87
C GLY A 136 23.66 9.85 -18.52
N VAL A 137 24.25 10.49 -17.50
CA VAL A 137 23.68 10.56 -16.15
C VAL A 137 23.04 11.93 -15.96
N PRO A 138 21.73 12.01 -15.74
CA PRO A 138 21.07 13.28 -15.52
C PRO A 138 21.47 13.88 -14.17
N TYR A 139 21.69 15.19 -14.14
CA TYR A 139 21.91 15.96 -12.91
C TYR A 139 20.69 15.89 -11.97
N TRP A 140 19.52 15.97 -12.55
CA TRP A 140 18.25 15.97 -11.86
C TRP A 140 17.26 15.04 -12.56
N THR A 141 16.52 14.31 -11.79
CA THR A 141 15.42 13.46 -12.27
C THR A 141 14.21 13.63 -11.37
N GLU A 142 13.04 13.61 -11.96
CA GLU A 142 11.76 13.60 -11.28
C GLU A 142 10.95 12.39 -11.73
N SER A 143 10.28 11.76 -10.80
CA SER A 143 9.34 10.68 -11.05
C SER A 143 8.08 10.91 -10.23
N MET A 144 6.93 10.80 -10.86
CA MET A 144 5.63 10.94 -10.22
C MET A 144 4.77 9.72 -10.55
N ASN A 145 4.16 9.15 -9.53
CA ASN A 145 3.19 8.08 -9.68
C ASN A 145 1.93 8.41 -8.87
N GLU A 146 0.81 8.47 -9.54
CA GLU A 146 -0.48 8.72 -8.91
C GLU A 146 -1.40 7.52 -9.12
N THR A 147 -1.95 7.01 -8.02
CA THR A 147 -2.90 5.90 -8.02
C THR A 147 -4.21 6.37 -7.44
N ALA A 148 -5.30 6.13 -8.16
CA ALA A 148 -6.65 6.31 -7.70
C ALA A 148 -7.39 4.97 -7.79
N ALA A 149 -8.10 4.62 -6.73
CA ALA A 149 -8.88 3.39 -6.65
C ALA A 149 -10.25 3.65 -6.02
N VAL A 150 -11.25 2.97 -6.54
CA VAL A 150 -12.60 2.92 -6.00
C VAL A 150 -12.95 1.46 -5.76
N SER A 151 -13.46 1.16 -4.59
CA SER A 151 -13.83 -0.18 -4.20
C SER A 151 -15.25 -0.22 -3.66
N TRP A 152 -16.00 -1.24 -4.04
CA TRP A 152 -17.26 -1.61 -3.44
C TRP A 152 -17.10 -2.96 -2.77
N PHE A 153 -17.59 -3.10 -1.56
CA PHE A 153 -17.48 -4.35 -0.82
C PHE A 153 -18.76 -4.64 -0.05
N GLY A 154 -19.01 -5.92 0.15
CA GLY A 154 -20.13 -6.40 0.93
C GLY A 154 -19.80 -7.69 1.65
N VAL A 155 -20.37 -7.84 2.83
CA VAL A 155 -20.30 -9.04 3.65
C VAL A 155 -21.71 -9.36 4.10
N ALA A 156 -22.09 -10.63 4.01
CA ALA A 156 -23.33 -11.14 4.57
C ALA A 156 -23.02 -12.41 5.36
N GLY A 157 -23.46 -12.47 6.60
CA GLY A 157 -23.33 -13.59 7.51
C GLY A 157 -24.70 -14.02 8.02
N TYR A 158 -24.88 -15.33 8.17
CA TYR A 158 -26.02 -15.92 8.84
C TYR A 158 -25.57 -17.01 9.79
N THR A 159 -25.96 -16.90 11.03
CA THR A 159 -25.67 -17.88 12.06
C THR A 159 -26.96 -18.47 12.64
N TYR A 160 -27.06 -19.80 12.61
CA TYR A 160 -28.17 -20.56 13.19
C TYR A 160 -27.75 -21.30 14.46
N LYS A 161 -28.47 -21.07 15.54
CA LYS A 161 -28.26 -21.69 16.87
C LYS A 161 -26.85 -21.57 17.42
N ASN A 162 -26.13 -20.53 17.03
CA ASN A 162 -24.69 -20.33 17.33
C ASN A 162 -23.80 -21.52 16.89
N ARG A 163 -24.28 -22.40 16.01
CA ARG A 163 -23.59 -23.62 15.55
C ARG A 163 -23.19 -23.56 14.09
N TYR A 164 -24.13 -23.13 13.25
CA TYR A 164 -23.95 -23.12 11.80
C TYR A 164 -23.81 -21.67 11.32
N THR A 165 -22.69 -21.34 10.75
CA THR A 165 -22.50 -20.02 10.17
C THR A 165 -22.17 -20.16 8.69
N VAL A 166 -22.90 -19.43 7.86
CA VAL A 166 -22.59 -19.22 6.44
C VAL A 166 -22.23 -17.78 6.26
N SER A 167 -21.14 -17.52 5.55
CA SER A 167 -20.70 -16.17 5.22
C SER A 167 -20.48 -16.01 3.72
N PHE A 168 -20.85 -14.86 3.20
CA PHE A 168 -20.60 -14.44 1.82
C PHE A 168 -19.88 -13.11 1.84
N ASN A 169 -18.77 -13.02 1.09
CA ASN A 169 -18.01 -11.80 0.92
C ASN A 169 -17.89 -11.50 -0.57
N ALA A 170 -18.07 -10.25 -0.95
CA ALA A 170 -17.86 -9.79 -2.31
C ALA A 170 -17.13 -8.45 -2.29
N ARG A 171 -16.23 -8.24 -3.23
CA ARG A 171 -15.53 -6.99 -3.44
C ARG A 171 -15.27 -6.79 -4.91
N THR A 172 -15.39 -5.56 -5.37
CA THR A 172 -14.95 -5.16 -6.70
C THR A 172 -14.12 -3.89 -6.59
N ASP A 173 -12.96 -3.89 -7.25
CA ASP A 173 -12.00 -2.80 -7.21
C ASP A 173 -11.81 -2.25 -8.61
N GLY A 174 -11.89 -0.93 -8.75
CA GLY A 174 -11.52 -0.19 -9.96
C GLY A 174 -10.34 0.70 -9.66
N SER A 175 -9.33 0.72 -10.54
CA SER A 175 -8.15 1.55 -10.38
C SER A 175 -7.64 2.06 -11.71
N ASN A 176 -7.03 3.25 -11.72
CA ASN A 176 -6.33 3.78 -12.89
C ASN A 176 -5.10 2.96 -13.32
N ARG A 177 -4.71 1.96 -12.51
CA ARG A 177 -3.64 0.99 -12.83
C ARG A 177 -4.14 -0.21 -13.65
N PHE A 178 -5.45 -0.46 -13.63
CA PHE A 178 -6.05 -1.51 -14.47
C PHE A 178 -6.23 -0.94 -15.88
N GLY A 179 -5.46 -1.31 -16.84
CA GLY A 179 -5.51 -0.99 -18.28
C GLY A 179 -6.62 -0.06 -18.82
N LEU A 180 -6.53 0.35 -20.04
CA LEU A 180 -7.47 1.29 -20.67
C LEU A 180 -8.82 0.65 -21.08
N LYS A 181 -8.98 -0.67 -20.95
CA LYS A 181 -10.22 -1.35 -21.36
C LYS A 181 -11.21 -1.35 -20.21
N THR A 182 -12.36 -0.77 -20.43
CA THR A 182 -13.46 -0.60 -19.46
C THR A 182 -13.90 -1.93 -18.80
N ASN A 183 -13.77 -3.04 -19.49
CA ASN A 183 -14.16 -4.37 -18.96
C ASN A 183 -13.17 -4.94 -17.94
N ASP A 184 -11.94 -4.43 -17.88
CA ASP A 184 -10.92 -4.90 -16.96
C ASP A 184 -10.83 -4.03 -15.68
N LEU A 185 -11.60 -2.92 -15.65
CA LEU A 185 -11.56 -1.94 -14.55
C LEU A 185 -12.16 -2.48 -13.25
N PHE A 186 -13.14 -3.37 -13.32
CA PHE A 186 -13.84 -3.90 -12.16
C PHE A 186 -13.90 -5.42 -12.20
N GLN A 187 -13.01 -6.07 -11.49
CA GLN A 187 -13.02 -7.53 -11.35
C GLN A 187 -13.65 -7.91 -10.01
N PRO A 188 -14.79 -8.61 -10.01
CA PRO A 188 -15.41 -9.04 -8.77
C PRO A 188 -14.64 -10.20 -8.14
N LEU A 189 -14.29 -10.03 -6.89
CA LEU A 189 -13.75 -11.07 -6.02
C LEU A 189 -14.87 -11.50 -5.08
N TRP A 190 -15.01 -12.77 -4.84
CA TRP A 190 -16.03 -13.26 -3.94
C TRP A 190 -15.59 -14.52 -3.22
N SER A 191 -16.16 -14.75 -2.05
CA SER A 191 -15.96 -15.98 -1.30
C SER A 191 -17.22 -16.36 -0.52
N VAL A 192 -17.43 -17.65 -0.37
CA VAL A 192 -18.43 -18.26 0.51
C VAL A 192 -17.69 -19.06 1.57
N GLY A 193 -18.05 -18.85 2.81
CA GLY A 193 -17.51 -19.58 3.95
C GLY A 193 -18.59 -20.34 4.69
N PHE A 194 -18.22 -21.47 5.25
CA PHE A 194 -19.04 -22.27 6.14
C PHE A 194 -18.25 -22.60 7.40
N ASN A 195 -18.91 -22.45 8.54
CA ASN A 195 -18.35 -22.79 9.85
C ASN A 195 -19.39 -23.58 10.66
N TYR A 196 -19.02 -24.77 11.12
CA TYR A 196 -19.85 -25.64 11.91
C TYR A 196 -19.20 -25.99 13.24
N GLN A 197 -19.82 -25.56 14.32
CA GLN A 197 -19.36 -25.83 15.69
C GLN A 197 -19.89 -27.19 16.14
N VAL A 198 -19.19 -28.27 15.80
CA VAL A 198 -19.63 -29.66 16.04
C VAL A 198 -19.74 -29.97 17.52
N LYS A 199 -18.87 -29.34 18.36
CA LYS A 199 -18.92 -29.54 19.83
C LYS A 199 -20.22 -29.11 20.45
N GLU A 200 -20.96 -28.19 19.86
CA GLU A 200 -22.23 -27.68 20.35
C GLU A 200 -23.41 -28.62 20.06
N GLU A 201 -23.16 -29.73 19.35
CA GLU A 201 -24.19 -30.75 19.09
C GLU A 201 -24.49 -31.55 20.33
N ASN A 202 -25.75 -31.96 20.46
CA ASN A 202 -26.26 -32.66 21.65
C ASN A 202 -25.51 -33.97 21.96
N PHE A 203 -25.01 -34.67 20.92
CA PHE A 203 -24.24 -35.91 21.09
C PHE A 203 -22.78 -35.67 21.54
N LEU A 204 -22.24 -34.43 21.48
CA LEU A 204 -20.88 -34.10 21.94
C LEU A 204 -20.86 -33.19 23.14
N LYS A 205 -21.99 -32.57 23.54
CA LYS A 205 -22.02 -31.61 24.67
C LYS A 205 -21.44 -32.21 25.96
N ASP A 206 -21.75 -33.45 26.28
CA ASP A 206 -21.34 -34.09 27.52
C ASP A 206 -19.95 -34.74 27.49
N VAL A 207 -19.26 -34.68 26.34
CA VAL A 207 -17.89 -35.19 26.18
C VAL A 207 -16.89 -34.24 26.82
N GLN A 208 -16.47 -34.49 28.05
CA GLN A 208 -15.63 -33.60 28.87
C GLN A 208 -14.19 -33.40 28.34
N TRP A 209 -13.64 -34.46 27.71
CA TRP A 209 -12.26 -34.36 27.18
C TRP A 209 -12.16 -33.53 25.89
N LEU A 210 -13.28 -33.25 25.18
CA LEU A 210 -13.38 -32.48 23.96
C LEU A 210 -13.91 -31.10 24.28
N THR A 211 -13.06 -30.10 24.36
CA THR A 211 -13.43 -28.72 24.66
C THR A 211 -13.94 -27.98 23.44
N TYR A 212 -13.40 -28.29 22.26
CA TYR A 212 -13.70 -27.57 21.03
C TYR A 212 -13.56 -28.47 19.81
N LEU A 213 -14.53 -28.46 18.92
CA LEU A 213 -14.48 -29.08 17.60
C LEU A 213 -15.28 -28.26 16.60
N THR A 214 -14.59 -27.75 15.59
CA THR A 214 -15.20 -26.93 14.53
C THR A 214 -14.71 -27.37 13.16
N LEU A 215 -15.64 -27.52 12.23
CA LEU A 215 -15.36 -27.72 10.82
C LEU A 215 -15.52 -26.38 10.09
N LYS A 216 -14.53 -26.03 9.25
CA LYS A 216 -14.55 -24.81 8.44
C LYS A 216 -14.21 -25.14 7.01
N GLY A 217 -14.89 -24.50 6.08
CA GLY A 217 -14.62 -24.58 4.67
C GLY A 217 -14.89 -23.25 4.01
N SER A 218 -14.13 -22.92 2.98
CA SER A 218 -14.39 -21.74 2.16
C SER A 218 -14.02 -22.01 0.71
N TYR A 219 -14.77 -21.35 -0.17
CA TYR A 219 -14.52 -21.38 -1.61
C TYR A 219 -14.72 -19.98 -2.17
N GLY A 220 -13.89 -19.58 -3.13
CA GLY A 220 -13.99 -18.24 -3.69
C GLY A 220 -13.04 -17.99 -4.85
N SER A 221 -13.21 -16.83 -5.47
CA SER A 221 -12.35 -16.29 -6.51
C SER A 221 -11.41 -15.25 -5.91
N GLN A 222 -10.13 -15.39 -6.18
CA GLN A 222 -9.10 -14.41 -5.82
C GLN A 222 -8.47 -13.86 -7.08
N GLY A 223 -8.17 -12.56 -7.09
CA GLY A 223 -7.44 -11.87 -8.13
C GLY A 223 -6.25 -11.15 -7.53
N ASN A 224 -5.16 -11.04 -8.27
CA ASN A 224 -4.03 -10.19 -7.94
C ASN A 224 -3.83 -9.18 -9.06
N VAL A 225 -3.49 -7.95 -8.69
CA VAL A 225 -3.06 -6.91 -9.63
C VAL A 225 -1.55 -7.07 -9.79
N ALA A 226 -1.12 -7.46 -10.97
CA ALA A 226 0.28 -7.54 -11.33
C ALA A 226 0.85 -6.15 -11.65
#